data_4d3574f55881e408d9e89fd0c3a96264
#
_entry.id   4d3574f55881e408d9e89fd0c3a96264
#
_cell.length_a   1.000
_cell.length_b   1.000
_cell.length_c   1.000
_cell.angle_alpha   90.00
_cell.angle_beta   90.00
_cell.angle_gamma   90.00
#
_symmetry.space_group_name_H-M   'P 1'
#
loop_
_entity.id
_entity.type
_entity.pdbx_description
1 polymer ?
#
loop_
_entity_poly.entity_id
_entity_poly.type
_entity_poly.pdbx_seq_one_letter_code
_entity_poly.pdbx_strand_id
1 'polypeptide(L)'
;VRIVERPGERIDVVLHDDDPPLARMRKWTSATLAELGVADAVDTQLVGNALLSNAFRHAIAPRCFRLRLVRDVVRVEVEDGSPQLLPVLSRFEPLQPTGRGLLLVNRLATLWGVVQGATAKTVWAEIAVNRPGA
;
A
#
# COMPACT_ATOMS: atom_id res chain seq x y z
N VAL A 1 -6.92 -12.87 6.38
CA VAL A 1 -6.60 -11.48 6.78
C VAL A 1 -6.63 -11.38 8.30
N ARG A 2 -5.56 -10.94 8.85
CA ARG A 2 -5.43 -10.68 10.27
C ARG A 2 -5.09 -9.22 10.49
N ILE A 3 -5.92 -8.51 11.26
CA ILE A 3 -5.73 -7.09 11.55
C ILE A 3 -5.03 -6.97 12.91
N VAL A 4 -3.96 -6.20 12.95
CA VAL A 4 -3.21 -5.90 14.17
C VAL A 4 -3.16 -4.39 14.34
N GLU A 5 -3.94 -3.88 15.26
CA GLU A 5 -3.95 -2.46 15.59
C GLU A 5 -2.87 -2.16 16.62
N ARG A 6 -2.18 -1.06 16.43
CA ARG A 6 -1.20 -0.56 17.41
C ARG A 6 -1.60 0.83 17.86
N PRO A 7 -1.39 1.15 19.13
CA PRO A 7 -1.76 2.46 19.66
C PRO A 7 -1.09 3.59 18.84
N GLY A 8 -1.89 4.57 18.49
CA GLY A 8 -1.46 5.82 17.89
C GLY A 8 -1.72 5.92 16.40
N GLU A 9 -0.95 5.32 15.52
CA GLU A 9 -0.92 5.76 14.13
C GLU A 9 -0.77 4.67 13.10
N ARG A 10 -0.56 3.44 13.52
CA ARG A 10 -0.19 2.35 12.62
C ARG A 10 -1.16 1.19 12.76
N ILE A 11 -1.71 0.77 11.63
CA ILE A 11 -2.58 -0.42 11.55
C ILE A 11 -1.97 -1.39 10.56
N ASP A 12 -1.69 -2.61 11.02
CA ASP A 12 -1.10 -3.68 10.23
C ASP A 12 -2.17 -4.71 9.90
N VAL A 13 -2.20 -5.16 8.64
CA VAL A 13 -3.04 -6.26 8.19
C VAL A 13 -2.14 -7.35 7.63
N VAL A 14 -2.12 -8.50 8.28
CA VAL A 14 -1.34 -9.66 7.81
C VAL A 14 -2.19 -10.43 6.79
N LEU A 15 -1.61 -10.69 5.62
CA LEU A 15 -2.30 -11.30 4.49
C LEU A 15 -1.84 -12.74 4.32
N HIS A 16 -2.79 -13.68 4.48
CA HIS A 16 -2.55 -15.11 4.30
C HIS A 16 -3.19 -15.64 3.02
N ASP A 17 -3.82 -14.77 2.24
CA ASP A 17 -4.52 -15.10 1.02
C ASP A 17 -3.53 -15.56 -0.06
N ASP A 18 -3.95 -16.49 -0.92
CA ASP A 18 -3.16 -16.91 -2.08
C ASP A 18 -3.23 -15.89 -3.20
N ASP A 19 -4.42 -15.29 -3.38
CA ASP A 19 -4.66 -14.21 -4.35
C ASP A 19 -4.77 -12.88 -3.64
N PRO A 20 -4.45 -11.76 -4.31
CA PRO A 20 -4.55 -10.45 -3.67
C PRO A 20 -5.99 -10.09 -3.33
N PRO A 21 -6.30 -9.84 -2.03
CA PRO A 21 -7.67 -9.52 -1.61
C PRO A 21 -8.01 -8.04 -1.89
N LEU A 22 -7.99 -7.63 -3.15
CA LEU A 22 -8.04 -6.22 -3.53
C LEU A 22 -9.34 -5.53 -3.12
N ALA A 23 -10.49 -6.16 -3.38
CA ALA A 23 -11.79 -5.56 -3.04
C ALA A 23 -11.96 -5.41 -1.53
N ARG A 24 -11.55 -6.42 -0.76
CA ARG A 24 -11.61 -6.39 0.70
C ARG A 24 -10.72 -5.28 1.25
N MET A 25 -9.51 -5.16 0.72
CA MET A 25 -8.57 -4.15 1.18
C MET A 25 -8.99 -2.73 0.80
N ARG A 26 -9.65 -2.54 -0.35
CA ARG A 26 -10.25 -1.25 -0.70
C ARG A 26 -11.29 -0.83 0.33
N LYS A 27 -12.22 -1.74 0.64
CA LYS A 27 -13.29 -1.48 1.62
C LYS A 27 -12.74 -1.19 3.00
N TRP A 28 -11.78 -1.99 3.43
CA TRP A 28 -11.13 -1.82 4.72
C TRP A 28 -10.39 -0.47 4.80
N THR A 29 -9.67 -0.10 3.76
CA THR A 29 -8.94 1.17 3.69
C THR A 29 -9.90 2.35 3.80
N SER A 30 -10.98 2.33 3.03
CA SER A 30 -11.99 3.40 3.06
C SER A 30 -12.65 3.53 4.42
N ALA A 31 -13.06 2.41 5.02
CA ALA A 31 -13.69 2.40 6.33
C ALA A 31 -12.74 2.89 7.43
N THR A 32 -11.50 2.41 7.41
CA THR A 32 -10.48 2.78 8.39
C THR A 32 -10.17 4.28 8.32
N LEU A 33 -9.96 4.80 7.12
CA LEU A 33 -9.67 6.22 6.93
C LEU A 33 -10.86 7.10 7.30
N ALA A 34 -12.09 6.65 7.01
CA ALA A 34 -13.29 7.38 7.42
C ALA A 34 -13.38 7.51 8.95
N GLU A 35 -13.07 6.45 9.68
CA GLU A 35 -13.02 6.48 11.15
C GLU A 35 -11.97 7.46 11.67
N LEU A 36 -10.90 7.65 10.91
CA LEU A 36 -9.82 8.57 11.25
C LEU A 36 -10.03 10.00 10.73
N GLY A 37 -11.21 10.29 10.16
CA GLY A 37 -11.58 11.61 9.70
C GLY A 37 -11.19 11.94 8.27
N VAL A 38 -10.81 10.94 7.48
CA VAL A 38 -10.48 11.10 6.06
C VAL A 38 -11.67 10.65 5.21
N ALA A 39 -12.34 11.61 4.57
CA ALA A 39 -13.56 11.34 3.81
C ALA A 39 -13.27 10.74 2.42
N ASP A 40 -12.21 11.21 1.75
CA ASP A 40 -11.85 10.77 0.40
C ASP A 40 -10.62 9.88 0.45
N ALA A 41 -10.84 8.58 0.21
CA ALA A 41 -9.79 7.57 0.25
C ALA A 41 -9.45 6.99 -1.14
N VAL A 42 -9.95 7.60 -2.23
CA VAL A 42 -9.83 7.02 -3.57
C VAL A 42 -8.37 6.84 -3.98
N ASP A 43 -7.55 7.87 -3.84
CA ASP A 43 -6.13 7.79 -4.21
C ASP A 43 -5.40 6.75 -3.35
N THR A 44 -5.68 6.72 -2.05
CA THR A 44 -5.10 5.73 -1.13
C THR A 44 -5.51 4.31 -1.52
N GLN A 45 -6.77 4.10 -1.89
CA GLN A 45 -7.26 2.80 -2.35
C GLN A 45 -6.55 2.35 -3.64
N LEU A 46 -6.39 3.25 -4.59
CA LEU A 46 -5.73 2.95 -5.85
C LEU A 46 -4.25 2.60 -5.65
N VAL A 47 -3.55 3.39 -4.85
CA VAL A 47 -2.16 3.13 -4.52
C VAL A 47 -2.01 1.81 -3.76
N GLY A 48 -2.85 1.57 -2.77
CA GLY A 48 -2.85 0.33 -2.01
C GLY A 48 -3.04 -0.90 -2.89
N ASN A 49 -3.99 -0.85 -3.82
CA ASN A 49 -4.21 -1.92 -4.78
C ASN A 49 -3.01 -2.17 -5.68
N ALA A 50 -2.37 -1.11 -6.15
CA ALA A 50 -1.19 -1.21 -7.00
C ALA A 50 -0.03 -1.90 -6.27
N LEU A 51 0.23 -1.50 -5.02
CA LEU A 51 1.29 -2.10 -4.21
C LEU A 51 0.97 -3.55 -3.85
N LEU A 52 -0.28 -3.86 -3.52
CA LEU A 52 -0.71 -5.23 -3.22
C LEU A 52 -0.60 -6.14 -4.45
N SER A 53 -1.08 -5.68 -5.60
CA SER A 53 -0.98 -6.45 -6.85
C SER A 53 0.47 -6.78 -7.16
N ASN A 54 1.35 -5.83 -6.98
CA ASN A 54 2.78 -5.99 -7.19
C ASN A 54 3.37 -7.07 -6.26
N ALA A 55 3.06 -6.99 -4.97
CA ALA A 55 3.56 -7.93 -3.97
C ALA A 55 3.06 -9.37 -4.23
N PHE A 56 1.80 -9.53 -4.65
CA PHE A 56 1.25 -10.85 -4.94
C PHE A 56 1.73 -11.42 -6.27
N ARG A 57 2.02 -10.58 -7.25
CA ARG A 57 2.43 -11.02 -8.59
C ARG A 57 3.91 -11.38 -8.65
N HIS A 58 4.76 -10.63 -7.95
CA HIS A 58 6.21 -10.70 -8.11
C HIS A 58 6.97 -11.08 -6.87
N ALA A 59 6.32 -11.22 -5.73
CA ALA A 59 6.97 -11.49 -4.47
C ALA A 59 6.31 -12.65 -3.73
N ILE A 60 7.02 -13.22 -2.78
CA ILE A 60 6.52 -14.33 -1.97
C ILE A 60 6.05 -13.84 -0.60
N ALA A 61 5.25 -14.70 0.05
CA ALA A 61 4.86 -14.49 1.44
C ALA A 61 6.09 -14.54 2.39
N PRO A 62 5.99 -13.99 3.59
CA PRO A 62 4.81 -13.36 4.17
C PRO A 62 4.53 -11.98 3.59
N ARG A 63 3.26 -11.56 3.62
CA ARG A 63 2.84 -10.24 3.14
C ARG A 63 2.06 -9.52 4.22
N CYS A 64 2.31 -8.23 4.36
CA CYS A 64 1.63 -7.37 5.32
C CYS A 64 1.27 -6.05 4.65
N PHE A 65 0.03 -5.62 4.82
CA PHE A 65 -0.45 -4.31 4.39
C PHE A 65 -0.53 -3.41 5.62
N ARG A 66 -0.04 -2.18 5.47
CA ARG A 66 0.04 -1.28 6.62
C ARG A 66 -0.41 0.13 6.24
N LEU A 67 -1.24 0.71 7.10
CA LEU A 67 -1.60 2.12 7.00
C LEU A 67 -1.03 2.88 8.19
N ARG A 68 -0.50 4.06 7.90
CA ARG A 68 -0.13 5.05 8.90
C ARG A 68 -0.75 6.37 8.53
N LEU A 69 -1.37 7.04 9.48
CA LEU A 69 -1.92 8.38 9.27
C LEU A 69 -1.25 9.33 10.26
N VAL A 70 -0.56 10.33 9.71
CA VAL A 70 0.06 11.39 10.48
C VAL A 70 -0.41 12.72 9.90
N ARG A 71 -1.20 13.46 10.67
CA ARG A 71 -1.83 14.71 10.23
C ARG A 71 -2.68 14.50 8.98
N ASP A 72 -2.25 15.07 7.84
CA ASP A 72 -2.94 14.98 6.56
C ASP A 72 -2.19 14.14 5.53
N VAL A 73 -1.33 13.23 6.00
CA VAL A 73 -0.59 12.31 5.15
C VAL A 73 -0.91 10.88 5.53
N VAL A 74 -1.35 10.10 4.55
CA VAL A 74 -1.48 8.65 4.69
C VAL A 74 -0.24 8.00 4.08
N ARG A 75 0.40 7.14 4.84
CA ARG A 75 1.46 6.28 4.33
C ARG A 75 0.93 4.86 4.19
N VAL A 76 0.95 4.36 2.96
CA VAL A 76 0.60 2.98 2.63
C VAL A 76 1.89 2.20 2.50
N GLU A 77 1.96 1.05 3.16
CA GLU A 77 3.13 0.16 3.08
C GLU A 77 2.67 -1.26 2.78
N VAL A 78 3.40 -1.93 1.90
CA VAL A 78 3.24 -3.37 1.65
C VAL A 78 4.59 -4.04 1.83
N GLU A 79 4.65 -4.93 2.80
CA GLU A 79 5.84 -5.74 3.06
C GLU A 79 5.66 -7.11 2.42
N ASP A 80 6.73 -7.64 1.83
CA ASP A 80 6.75 -8.98 1.25
C ASP A 80 8.06 -9.71 1.57
N GLY A 81 8.10 -11.00 1.28
CA GLY A 81 9.22 -11.89 1.58
C GLY A 81 10.30 -11.98 0.49
N SER A 82 10.35 -11.03 -0.43
CA SER A 82 11.30 -11.05 -1.55
C SER A 82 12.16 -9.79 -1.59
N PRO A 83 13.14 -9.65 -0.67
CA PRO A 83 13.93 -8.42 -0.56
C PRO A 83 14.76 -8.10 -1.80
N GLN A 84 15.05 -9.10 -2.64
CA GLN A 84 15.87 -8.94 -3.84
C GLN A 84 15.07 -8.55 -5.09
N LEU A 85 13.73 -8.68 -5.04
CA LEU A 85 12.87 -8.39 -6.18
C LEU A 85 12.30 -6.99 -6.05
N LEU A 86 13.04 -5.99 -6.54
CA LEU A 86 12.62 -4.60 -6.44
C LEU A 86 11.55 -4.27 -7.48
N PRO A 87 10.57 -3.42 -7.13
CA PRO A 87 9.60 -2.93 -8.09
C PRO A 87 10.27 -2.03 -9.13
N VAL A 88 9.81 -2.13 -10.38
CA VAL A 88 10.36 -1.37 -11.50
C VAL A 88 9.27 -0.54 -12.16
N LEU A 89 9.56 0.73 -12.37
CA LEU A 89 8.76 1.63 -13.18
C LEU A 89 9.10 1.39 -14.66
N SER A 90 8.20 0.74 -15.41
CA SER A 90 8.41 0.51 -16.83
C SER A 90 7.68 1.58 -17.65
N ARG A 91 8.44 2.29 -18.49
CA ARG A 91 7.88 3.24 -19.45
C ARG A 91 7.59 2.61 -20.80
N PHE A 92 8.20 1.45 -21.05
CA PHE A 92 8.21 0.84 -22.37
C PHE A 92 7.22 -0.32 -22.53
N GLU A 93 6.61 -0.74 -21.44
CA GLU A 93 5.68 -1.86 -21.42
C GLU A 93 4.35 -1.47 -20.75
N PRO A 94 3.60 -0.52 -21.35
CA PRO A 94 2.38 0.01 -20.73
C PRO A 94 1.28 -1.04 -20.53
N LEU A 95 1.37 -2.17 -21.22
CA LEU A 95 0.40 -3.26 -21.08
C LEU A 95 0.74 -4.22 -19.94
N GLN A 96 1.93 -4.13 -19.39
CA GLN A 96 2.28 -4.96 -18.24
C GLN A 96 1.68 -4.37 -16.95
N PRO A 97 0.92 -5.18 -16.20
CA PRO A 97 0.21 -4.68 -15.01
C PRO A 97 1.12 -4.04 -13.97
N THR A 98 2.35 -4.55 -13.81
CA THR A 98 3.33 -4.00 -12.88
C THR A 98 3.78 -2.59 -13.23
N GLY A 99 4.11 -2.35 -14.49
CA GLY A 99 4.51 -1.02 -14.95
C GLY A 99 3.39 0.00 -14.74
N ARG A 100 2.14 -0.42 -14.97
CA ARG A 100 0.97 0.43 -14.76
C ARG A 100 0.76 0.77 -13.29
N GLY A 101 0.90 -0.24 -12.42
CA GLY A 101 0.72 -0.04 -10.99
C GLY A 101 1.69 0.99 -10.43
N LEU A 102 2.96 0.87 -10.76
CA LEU A 102 3.98 1.82 -10.30
C LEU A 102 3.85 3.19 -10.94
N LEU A 103 3.41 3.28 -12.19
CA LEU A 103 3.09 4.56 -12.81
C LEU A 103 1.96 5.27 -12.08
N LEU A 104 0.93 4.52 -11.67
CA LEU A 104 -0.18 5.07 -10.89
C LEU A 104 0.32 5.57 -9.53
N VAL A 105 1.13 4.79 -8.83
CA VAL A 105 1.74 5.20 -7.56
C VAL A 105 2.54 6.49 -7.75
N ASN A 106 3.36 6.55 -8.80
CA ASN A 106 4.17 7.72 -9.08
C ASN A 106 3.34 8.98 -9.36
N ARG A 107 2.14 8.82 -9.92
CA ARG A 107 1.23 9.94 -10.17
C ARG A 107 0.51 10.42 -8.94
N LEU A 108 0.04 9.49 -8.11
CA LEU A 108 -0.86 9.80 -6.99
C LEU A 108 -0.13 10.05 -5.68
N ALA A 109 1.03 9.44 -5.49
CA ALA A 109 1.82 9.64 -4.28
C ALA A 109 2.67 10.91 -4.37
N THR A 110 2.78 11.61 -3.27
CA THR A 110 3.73 12.73 -3.17
C THR A 110 5.15 12.22 -3.05
N LEU A 111 5.30 11.03 -2.47
CA LEU A 111 6.60 10.39 -2.28
C LEU A 111 6.37 8.88 -2.23
N TRP A 112 7.30 8.07 -2.76
CA TRP A 112 7.27 6.63 -2.60
C TRP A 112 8.68 6.05 -2.66
N GLY A 113 8.85 4.85 -2.15
CA GLY A 113 10.15 4.21 -2.15
C GLY A 113 10.10 2.77 -1.68
N VAL A 114 11.29 2.20 -1.48
CA VAL A 114 11.47 0.82 -1.05
C VAL A 114 12.49 0.77 0.07
N VAL A 115 12.15 0.04 1.13
CA VAL A 115 13.10 -0.28 2.21
C VAL A 115 13.42 -1.77 2.10
N GLN A 116 14.69 -2.09 1.83
CA GLN A 116 15.16 -3.47 1.78
C GLN A 116 15.71 -3.90 3.14
N GLY A 117 15.20 -5.03 3.62
CA GLY A 117 15.76 -5.72 4.78
C GLY A 117 16.50 -6.98 4.37
N ALA A 118 16.93 -7.78 5.36
CA ALA A 118 17.61 -9.04 5.13
C ALA A 118 16.65 -10.13 4.62
N THR A 119 15.42 -10.15 5.13
CA THR A 119 14.43 -11.22 4.85
C THR A 119 13.16 -10.69 4.18
N ALA A 120 12.98 -9.39 4.13
CA ALA A 120 11.78 -8.75 3.62
C ALA A 120 12.11 -7.40 3.00
N LYS A 121 11.20 -6.90 2.16
CA LYS A 121 11.22 -5.52 1.71
C LYS A 121 9.87 -4.87 1.98
N THR A 122 9.85 -3.56 2.12
CA THR A 122 8.63 -2.76 2.24
C THR A 122 8.60 -1.74 1.11
N VAL A 123 7.58 -1.81 0.28
CA VAL A 123 7.28 -0.77 -0.70
C VAL A 123 6.27 0.16 -0.06
N TRP A 124 6.53 1.45 -0.07
CA TRP A 124 5.71 2.43 0.62
C TRP A 124 5.41 3.63 -0.27
N ALA A 125 4.30 4.30 0.02
CA ALA A 125 3.89 5.52 -0.66
C ALA A 125 3.19 6.45 0.32
N GLU A 126 3.42 7.75 0.17
CA GLU A 126 2.75 8.79 0.95
C GLU A 126 1.79 9.58 0.08
N ILE A 127 0.57 9.74 0.56
CA ILE A 127 -0.51 10.41 -0.16
C ILE A 127 -1.05 11.54 0.72
N ALA A 128 -1.11 12.74 0.17
CA ALA A 128 -1.78 13.85 0.83
C ALA A 128 -3.28 13.60 0.84
N VAL A 129 -3.92 13.77 2.00
CA VAL A 129 -5.35 13.58 2.17
C VAL A 129 -5.97 14.79 2.84
N ASN A 130 -7.28 14.98 2.62
CA ASN A 130 -8.03 16.01 3.32
C ASN A 130 -8.55 15.43 4.64
N ARG A 131 -8.06 15.97 5.74
CA ARG A 131 -8.45 15.58 7.08
C ARG A 131 -8.79 16.83 7.89
N PRO A 132 -10.08 17.26 7.89
CA PRO A 132 -10.49 18.43 8.63
C PRO A 132 -10.12 18.32 10.12
N GLY A 133 -9.55 19.38 10.66
CA GLY A 133 -9.15 19.44 12.06
C GLY A 133 -7.79 18.80 12.38
N ALA A 134 -7.07 18.36 11.37
CA ALA A 134 -5.71 17.78 11.56
C ALA A 134 -4.67 18.90 11.74
#